data_1310e5c74de6f9b0724ef5a372ad9d83
#
_entry.id   1310e5c74de6f9b0724ef5a372ad9d83
#
_cell.length_a   1.000
_cell.length_b   1.000
_cell.length_c   1.000
_cell.angle_alpha   90.00
_cell.angle_beta   90.00
_cell.angle_gamma   90.00
#
_symmetry.space_group_name_H-M   'P 1'
#
loop_
_entity.id
_entity.type
_entity.pdbx_description
1 polymer ?
#
loop_
_entity_poly.entity_id
_entity_poly.type
_entity_poly.pdbx_seq_one_letter_code
_entity_poly.pdbx_strand_id
1 'polypeptide(L)'
;MAGLTLDTGALIAADRGDRRFWTYWKEAERRDVDLTVPAAVLAQAWRGARNARMARVLEACVVEDLDYFIARDSGLLCGRSRTNDVVDASVIMGAARRGDEVLTSDPHDLAHLAAMTPGVGRILDLTRSAPT
;
A
#
# COMPACT_ATOMS: atom_id res chain seq x y z
N MET A 1 -8.04 14.03 7.38
CA MET A 1 -6.66 13.51 7.45
C MET A 1 -6.51 12.33 6.52
N ALA A 2 -5.45 12.31 5.73
CA ALA A 2 -5.23 11.21 4.80
C ALA A 2 -5.01 9.89 5.54
N GLY A 3 -5.57 8.81 5.02
CA GLY A 3 -5.29 7.47 5.47
C GLY A 3 -3.96 6.95 4.90
N LEU A 4 -3.66 5.71 5.20
CA LEU A 4 -2.43 5.05 4.76
C LEU A 4 -2.79 3.73 4.07
N THR A 5 -2.31 3.57 2.85
CA THR A 5 -2.41 2.32 2.10
C THR A 5 -1.07 1.61 2.13
N LEU A 6 -1.08 0.30 2.41
CA LEU A 6 0.12 -0.53 2.45
C LEU A 6 0.22 -1.36 1.18
N ASP A 7 1.40 -1.35 0.55
CA ASP A 7 1.66 -2.25 -0.58
C ASP A 7 2.26 -3.59 -0.10
N THR A 8 2.58 -4.46 -1.05
CA THR A 8 3.14 -5.79 -0.76
C THR A 8 4.46 -5.68 -0.01
N GLY A 9 5.35 -4.81 -0.46
CA GLY A 9 6.65 -4.61 0.18
C GLY A 9 6.53 -4.11 1.62
N ALA A 10 5.53 -3.25 1.89
CA ALA A 10 5.27 -2.78 3.24
C ALA A 10 4.81 -3.92 4.16
N LEU A 11 3.90 -4.79 3.70
CA LEU A 11 3.47 -5.95 4.49
C LEU A 11 4.63 -6.91 4.76
N ILE A 12 5.48 -7.15 3.77
CA ILE A 12 6.67 -8.01 3.94
C ILE A 12 7.63 -7.38 4.94
N ALA A 13 7.84 -6.07 4.86
CA ALA A 13 8.69 -5.35 5.82
C ALA A 13 8.15 -5.48 7.24
N ALA A 14 6.84 -5.37 7.43
CA ALA A 14 6.19 -5.59 8.72
C ALA A 14 6.51 -6.98 9.27
N ASP A 15 6.37 -8.00 8.44
CA ASP A 15 6.56 -9.39 8.84
C ASP A 15 8.01 -9.69 9.22
N ARG A 16 8.96 -9.01 8.60
CA ARG A 16 10.39 -9.12 8.91
C ARG A 16 10.79 -8.34 10.17
N GLY A 17 9.90 -7.58 10.75
CA GLY A 17 10.21 -6.70 11.87
C GLY A 17 11.04 -5.49 11.47
N ASP A 18 10.89 -5.00 10.25
CA ASP A 18 11.63 -3.85 9.75
C ASP A 18 11.35 -2.62 10.62
N ARG A 19 12.41 -2.01 11.12
CA ARG A 19 12.31 -0.90 12.07
C ARG A 19 11.65 0.33 11.44
N ARG A 20 11.91 0.59 10.17
CA ARG A 20 11.31 1.74 9.45
C ARG A 20 9.81 1.57 9.27
N PHE A 21 9.37 0.35 8.94
CA PHE A 21 7.93 0.06 8.87
C PHE A 21 7.27 0.38 10.21
N TRP A 22 7.80 -0.15 11.30
CA TRP A 22 7.16 0.01 12.61
C TRP A 22 7.22 1.44 13.12
N THR A 23 8.18 2.25 12.69
CA THR A 23 8.19 3.69 12.97
C THR A 23 6.99 4.39 12.30
N TYR A 24 6.76 4.13 11.02
CA TYR A 24 5.59 4.67 10.31
C TYR A 24 4.28 4.15 10.92
N TRP A 25 4.25 2.87 11.27
CA TRP A 25 3.07 2.24 11.87
C TRP A 25 2.68 2.91 13.18
N LYS A 26 3.62 3.11 14.08
CA LYS A 26 3.37 3.78 15.37
C LYS A 26 2.86 5.20 15.17
N GLU A 27 3.41 5.92 14.21
CA GLU A 27 2.94 7.28 13.90
C GLU A 27 1.50 7.25 13.36
N ALA A 28 1.17 6.31 12.51
CA ALA A 28 -0.19 6.14 12.00
C ALA A 28 -1.18 5.81 13.13
N GLU A 29 -0.80 4.91 14.04
CA GLU A 29 -1.61 4.60 15.22
C GLU A 29 -1.82 5.83 16.10
N ARG A 30 -0.75 6.58 16.36
CA ARG A 30 -0.82 7.81 17.18
C ARG A 30 -1.78 8.83 16.58
N ARG A 31 -1.81 8.94 15.27
CA ARG A 31 -2.66 9.89 14.54
C ARG A 31 -4.05 9.33 14.23
N ASP A 32 -4.28 8.07 14.56
CA ASP A 32 -5.57 7.37 14.34
C ASP A 32 -6.08 7.49 12.89
N VAL A 33 -5.18 7.30 11.93
CA VAL A 33 -5.55 7.32 10.52
C VAL A 33 -6.08 5.98 10.06
N ASP A 34 -6.93 5.99 9.04
CA ASP A 34 -7.44 4.76 8.43
C ASP A 34 -6.31 4.01 7.71
N LEU A 35 -6.29 2.69 7.89
CA LEU A 35 -5.27 1.80 7.36
C LEU A 35 -5.92 0.83 6.39
N THR A 36 -5.42 0.77 5.16
CA THR A 36 -6.01 -0.07 4.10
C THR A 36 -4.96 -0.94 3.43
N VAL A 37 -5.33 -2.19 3.17
CA VAL A 37 -4.55 -3.15 2.39
C VAL A 37 -5.42 -3.59 1.22
N PRO A 38 -5.02 -3.35 -0.03
CA PRO A 38 -5.75 -3.92 -1.18
C PRO A 38 -5.75 -5.44 -1.16
N ALA A 39 -6.85 -6.06 -1.55
CA ALA A 39 -6.98 -7.52 -1.55
C ALA A 39 -5.91 -8.21 -2.41
N ALA A 40 -5.53 -7.60 -3.54
CA ALA A 40 -4.46 -8.14 -4.39
C ALA A 40 -3.10 -8.15 -3.67
N VAL A 41 -2.84 -7.13 -2.84
CA VAL A 41 -1.63 -7.08 -2.00
C VAL A 41 -1.64 -8.21 -0.98
N LEU A 42 -2.77 -8.42 -0.31
CA LEU A 42 -2.92 -9.52 0.63
C LEU A 42 -2.60 -10.86 -0.06
N ALA A 43 -3.17 -11.10 -1.23
CA ALA A 43 -2.94 -12.33 -1.98
C ALA A 43 -1.47 -12.52 -2.36
N GLN A 44 -0.77 -11.44 -2.65
CA GLN A 44 0.65 -11.49 -3.02
C GLN A 44 1.56 -11.73 -1.82
N ALA A 45 1.23 -11.17 -0.66
CA ALA A 45 2.10 -11.19 0.52
C ALA A 45 1.85 -12.35 1.48
N TRP A 46 0.59 -12.77 1.66
CA TRP A 46 0.19 -13.73 2.68
C TRP A 46 0.53 -15.17 2.28
N ARG A 47 1.13 -15.93 3.22
CA ARG A 47 1.51 -17.33 3.01
C ARG A 47 1.10 -18.24 4.17
N GLY A 48 0.29 -17.72 5.09
CA GLY A 48 -0.27 -18.54 6.17
C GLY A 48 0.31 -18.24 7.56
N ALA A 49 0.27 -19.21 8.44
CA ALA A 49 0.54 -19.04 9.88
C ALA A 49 1.93 -18.48 10.19
N ARG A 50 2.92 -18.67 9.30
CA ARG A 50 4.26 -18.11 9.49
C ARG A 50 4.32 -16.59 9.41
N ASN A 51 3.27 -15.95 8.88
CA ASN A 51 3.18 -14.50 8.75
C ASN A 51 2.52 -13.87 9.99
N ALA A 52 3.00 -14.21 11.20
CA ALA A 52 2.34 -13.79 12.45
C ALA A 52 2.32 -12.27 12.65
N ARG A 53 3.42 -11.58 12.32
CA ARG A 53 3.47 -10.10 12.44
C ARG A 53 2.58 -9.43 11.40
N MET A 54 2.55 -9.98 10.18
CA MET A 54 1.65 -9.51 9.13
C MET A 54 0.19 -9.66 9.55
N ALA A 55 -0.16 -10.77 10.20
CA ALA A 55 -1.51 -11.00 10.70
C ALA A 55 -1.96 -9.90 11.67
N ARG A 56 -1.07 -9.44 12.54
CA ARG A 56 -1.37 -8.34 13.47
C ARG A 56 -1.67 -7.04 12.73
N VAL A 57 -0.89 -6.75 11.69
CA VAL A 57 -1.11 -5.56 10.86
C VAL A 57 -2.47 -5.66 10.16
N LEU A 58 -2.77 -6.81 9.59
CA LEU A 58 -4.02 -7.03 8.86
C LEU A 58 -5.25 -6.87 9.75
N GLU A 59 -5.17 -7.26 11.02
CA GLU A 59 -6.27 -7.08 11.97
C GLU A 59 -6.64 -5.61 12.19
N ALA A 60 -5.68 -4.71 12.04
CA ALA A 60 -5.88 -3.28 12.21
C ALA A 60 -6.25 -2.57 10.91
N CYS A 61 -6.25 -3.26 9.79
CA CYS A 61 -6.49 -2.70 8.48
C CYS A 61 -7.85 -3.09 7.92
N VAL A 62 -8.39 -2.23 7.06
CA VAL A 62 -9.46 -2.63 6.14
C VAL A 62 -8.78 -3.30 4.94
N VAL A 63 -9.24 -4.49 4.58
CA VAL A 63 -8.84 -5.12 3.32
C VAL A 63 -9.84 -4.70 2.26
N GLU A 64 -9.36 -3.94 1.28
CA GLU A 64 -10.21 -3.42 0.21
C GLU A 64 -10.36 -4.44 -0.91
N ASP A 65 -11.60 -4.83 -1.20
CA ASP A 65 -11.89 -5.78 -2.27
C ASP A 65 -11.41 -5.26 -3.62
N LEU A 66 -10.93 -6.17 -4.46
CA LEU A 66 -10.66 -5.89 -5.86
C LEU A 66 -11.97 -6.07 -6.63
N ASP A 67 -12.80 -5.02 -6.65
CA ASP A 67 -14.07 -5.04 -7.35
C ASP A 67 -13.89 -4.76 -8.86
N TYR A 68 -14.98 -4.83 -9.59
CA TYR A 68 -14.98 -4.59 -11.03
C TYR A 68 -14.37 -3.24 -11.39
N PHE A 69 -14.75 -2.18 -10.67
CA PHE A 69 -14.30 -0.83 -11.02
C PHE A 69 -12.82 -0.62 -10.75
N ILE A 70 -12.33 -1.10 -9.61
CA ILE A 70 -10.90 -1.01 -9.30
C ILE A 70 -10.09 -1.87 -10.28
N ALA A 71 -10.57 -3.06 -10.62
CA ALA A 71 -9.89 -3.94 -11.56
C ALA A 71 -9.80 -3.31 -12.95
N ARG A 72 -10.92 -2.75 -13.44
CA ARG A 72 -10.96 -2.08 -14.74
C ARG A 72 -10.03 -0.89 -14.78
N ASP A 73 -10.11 -0.02 -13.76
CA ASP A 73 -9.31 1.19 -13.72
C ASP A 73 -7.82 0.89 -13.53
N SER A 74 -7.50 -0.17 -12.79
CA SER A 74 -6.12 -0.67 -12.66
C SER A 74 -5.56 -1.14 -14.02
N GLY A 75 -6.38 -1.87 -14.79
CA GLY A 75 -6.00 -2.28 -16.13
C GLY A 75 -5.76 -1.10 -17.07
N LEU A 76 -6.65 -0.09 -17.02
CA LEU A 76 -6.48 1.14 -17.81
C LEU A 76 -5.20 1.88 -17.42
N LEU A 77 -4.89 1.95 -16.12
CA LEU A 77 -3.65 2.58 -15.65
C LEU A 77 -2.42 1.84 -16.16
N CYS A 78 -2.42 0.51 -16.14
CA CYS A 78 -1.35 -0.30 -16.71
C CYS A 78 -1.15 0.02 -18.20
N GLY A 79 -2.23 0.14 -18.95
CA GLY A 79 -2.17 0.50 -20.37
C GLY A 79 -1.53 1.85 -20.60
N ARG A 80 -1.96 2.86 -19.84
CA ARG A 80 -1.41 4.23 -19.98
C ARG A 80 0.04 4.33 -19.54
N SER A 81 0.41 3.62 -18.48
CA SER A 81 1.77 3.67 -17.91
C SER A 81 2.75 2.74 -18.60
N ARG A 82 2.25 1.88 -19.49
CA ARG A 82 3.04 0.84 -20.18
C ARG A 82 3.71 -0.11 -19.19
N THR A 83 2.99 -0.49 -18.15
CA THR A 83 3.40 -1.50 -17.17
C THR A 83 2.39 -2.63 -17.16
N ASN A 84 2.70 -3.71 -16.45
CA ASN A 84 1.79 -4.85 -16.30
C ASN A 84 1.64 -5.31 -14.86
N ASP A 85 2.10 -4.52 -13.91
CA ASP A 85 1.94 -4.83 -12.50
C ASP A 85 0.58 -4.36 -12.01
N VAL A 86 -0.40 -5.26 -12.11
CA VAL A 86 -1.78 -4.97 -11.71
C VAL A 86 -1.95 -4.80 -10.20
N VAL A 87 -1.06 -5.39 -9.40
CA VAL A 87 -1.08 -5.22 -7.94
C VAL A 87 -0.70 -3.79 -7.60
N ASP A 88 0.41 -3.28 -8.12
CA ASP A 88 0.82 -1.89 -7.93
C ASP A 88 -0.24 -0.92 -8.43
N ALA A 89 -0.82 -1.20 -9.61
CA ALA A 89 -1.89 -0.36 -10.14
C ALA A 89 -3.11 -0.33 -9.22
N SER A 90 -3.49 -1.46 -8.61
CA SER A 90 -4.61 -1.51 -7.65
C SER A 90 -4.32 -0.73 -6.38
N VAL A 91 -3.07 -0.74 -5.91
CA VAL A 91 -2.63 0.07 -4.76
C VAL A 91 -2.87 1.55 -5.06
N ILE A 92 -2.41 2.02 -6.20
CA ILE A 92 -2.52 3.43 -6.59
C ILE A 92 -3.98 3.83 -6.82
N MET A 93 -4.77 3.00 -7.50
CA MET A 93 -6.19 3.32 -7.75
C MET A 93 -6.98 3.43 -6.46
N GLY A 94 -6.80 2.50 -5.52
CA GLY A 94 -7.49 2.57 -4.23
C GLY A 94 -7.04 3.77 -3.40
N ALA A 95 -5.75 4.03 -3.35
CA ALA A 95 -5.20 5.18 -2.62
C ALA A 95 -5.73 6.50 -3.20
N ALA A 96 -5.84 6.60 -4.53
CA ALA A 96 -6.37 7.81 -5.18
C ALA A 96 -7.83 8.08 -4.79
N ARG A 97 -8.65 7.03 -4.70
CA ARG A 97 -10.06 7.17 -4.32
C ARG A 97 -10.24 7.71 -2.90
N ARG A 98 -9.33 7.33 -2.00
CA ARG A 98 -9.40 7.73 -0.59
C ARG A 98 -8.57 8.95 -0.26
N GLY A 99 -7.68 9.38 -1.19
CA GLY A 99 -6.70 10.43 -0.89
C GLY A 99 -5.59 9.97 0.03
N ASP A 100 -5.28 8.68 0.03
CA ASP A 100 -4.31 8.09 0.95
C ASP A 100 -2.86 8.37 0.55
N GLU A 101 -1.99 8.39 1.55
CA GLU A 101 -0.55 8.17 1.37
C GLU A 101 -0.31 6.67 1.19
N VAL A 102 0.78 6.32 0.53
CA VAL A 102 1.14 4.92 0.26
C VAL A 102 2.48 4.60 0.88
N LEU A 103 2.54 3.54 1.69
CA LEU A 103 3.78 3.06 2.29
C LEU A 103 4.32 1.91 1.45
N THR A 104 5.57 2.01 1.00
CA THR A 104 6.16 1.08 0.04
C THR A 104 7.66 0.87 0.26
N SER A 105 8.15 -0.29 -0.15
CA SER A 105 9.59 -0.53 -0.31
C SER A 105 10.05 -0.37 -1.77
N ASP A 106 9.14 -0.02 -2.68
CA ASP A 106 9.42 0.17 -4.11
C ASP A 106 8.84 1.51 -4.60
N PRO A 107 9.41 2.64 -4.13
CA PRO A 107 8.83 3.95 -4.39
C PRO A 107 8.88 4.36 -5.86
N HIS A 108 9.87 3.87 -6.62
CA HIS A 108 10.04 4.27 -8.00
C HIS A 108 8.86 3.85 -8.88
N ASP A 109 8.48 2.58 -8.82
CA ASP A 109 7.37 2.04 -9.63
C ASP A 109 6.04 2.67 -9.23
N LEU A 110 5.79 2.82 -7.94
CA LEU A 110 4.55 3.45 -7.46
C LEU A 110 4.49 4.94 -7.80
N ALA A 111 5.60 5.66 -7.71
CA ALA A 111 5.64 7.07 -8.09
C ALA A 111 5.33 7.27 -9.57
N HIS A 112 5.79 6.36 -10.43
CA HIS A 112 5.48 6.39 -11.86
C HIS A 112 3.96 6.30 -12.10
N LEU A 113 3.29 5.36 -11.43
CA LEU A 113 1.84 5.21 -11.53
C LEU A 113 1.09 6.37 -10.89
N ALA A 114 1.55 6.85 -9.74
CA ALA A 114 0.93 7.96 -9.02
C ALA A 114 0.98 9.26 -9.82
N ALA A 115 2.03 9.47 -10.62
CA ALA A 115 2.16 10.65 -11.48
C ALA A 115 1.04 10.74 -12.52
N MET A 116 0.42 9.62 -12.86
CA MET A 116 -0.68 9.54 -13.84
C MET A 116 -2.05 9.47 -13.19
N THR A 117 -2.11 9.50 -11.86
CA THR A 117 -3.35 9.21 -11.11
C THR A 117 -3.61 10.31 -10.09
N PRO A 118 -4.45 11.30 -10.42
CA PRO A 118 -4.77 12.37 -9.46
C PRO A 118 -5.41 11.81 -8.19
N GLY A 119 -5.09 12.41 -7.05
CA GLY A 119 -5.71 12.08 -5.78
C GLY A 119 -4.86 11.23 -4.85
N VAL A 120 -3.77 10.66 -5.32
CA VAL A 120 -2.84 9.90 -4.45
C VAL A 120 -2.05 10.89 -3.59
N GLY A 121 -1.92 10.59 -2.30
CA GLY A 121 -1.08 11.33 -1.39
C GLY A 121 0.42 11.03 -1.59
N ARG A 122 1.22 11.32 -0.55
CA ARG A 122 2.67 11.09 -0.65
C ARG A 122 2.99 9.60 -0.73
N ILE A 123 4.03 9.28 -1.47
CA ILE A 123 4.63 7.95 -1.49
C ILE A 123 5.70 7.92 -0.40
N LEU A 124 5.49 7.11 0.63
CA LEU A 124 6.38 7.00 1.79
C LEU A 124 7.33 5.83 1.58
N ASP A 125 8.62 6.13 1.56
CA ASP A 125 9.67 5.23 1.11
C ASP A 125 10.34 4.51 2.30
N LEU A 126 10.11 3.20 2.43
CA LEU A 126 10.73 2.36 3.47
C LEU A 126 12.22 2.08 3.22
N THR A 127 12.74 2.41 2.04
CA THR A 127 14.18 2.22 1.76
C THR A 127 15.03 3.36 2.33
N ARG A 128 14.38 4.41 2.85
CA ARG A 128 15.03 5.53 3.53
C ARG A 128 14.64 5.54 4.99
N SER A 129 15.45 6.21 5.82
CA SER A 129 15.09 6.43 7.22
C SER A 129 13.78 7.21 7.31
N ALA A 130 12.89 6.77 8.21
CA ALA A 130 11.65 7.49 8.45
C ALA A 130 11.93 8.90 8.97
N PRO A 131 11.11 9.90 8.62
CA PRO A 131 11.21 11.23 9.20
C PRO A 131 11.05 11.18 10.72
N THR A 132 11.85 11.93 11.42
CA THR A 132 11.77 12.06 12.88
C THR A 132 10.88 13.24 13.28
#